data_77a5c6fdd8fa21e883a210934ed67a26
#
_entry.id   77a5c6fdd8fa21e883a210934ed67a26
#
_cell.length_a   1.000
_cell.length_b   1.000
_cell.length_c   1.000
_cell.angle_alpha   90.00
_cell.angle_beta   90.00
_cell.angle_gamma   90.00
#
_symmetry.space_group_name_H-M   'P 1'
#
loop_
_entity.id
_entity.type
_entity.pdbx_description
1 polymer ?
#
loop_
_entity_poly.entity_id
_entity_poly.type
_entity_poly.pdbx_seq_one_letter_code
_entity_poly.pdbx_strand_id
1 'polypeptide(L)'
;MRLLLGLLTMTGAFAAGERRPNVLFFLTDDESWLERSAYGWSKLPTPAFDRVAEQGALFMNGFATAPSCGPARASVLTGRHFWQNEQGGFIQGFIPKEVPVVTRLLAASGYQVGRTGKGWGPGSHAKLGIPSNSLGKVFMREKLVNPPEGLNGTDYAANFDRFLAWRDAKKPFFFWAGVIEPHEPSGKENHVLLEKEFGVTLDQVSLPPFTEDTAGNRKKRARFIYEICCADTHLDRMLKSLKTAGELDNTLVVVSSDNGTAILSEGQHRGKASPYDFGVHVPLTMMWPAGMKPGRKVTDFVSFADLAPTFLEMAGLEVPDSMTGRSLLPILKSEKSGRIEAQRDFIMTGLEWHGEFDPTSRSSRSIRDDRFSYVVRYANVDAQGKSLDNEALMKPLKIEFYDLKKDPWELNNLADDPKFAAEKKRLADKMRKLGKESGDPRVTGEMDLFRKTRQYVQKRKRMGYKKSASLPFDE
;
A
#
# COMPACT_ATOMS: atom_id res chain seq x y z
N MET A 1 1.02 29.35 -23.07
CA MET A 1 1.11 28.44 -21.90
C MET A 1 2.21 27.41 -22.23
N ARG A 2 3.45 27.71 -21.90
CA ARG A 2 4.61 26.85 -22.18
C ARG A 2 4.68 25.78 -21.11
N LEU A 3 4.53 24.52 -21.51
CA LEU A 3 4.91 23.38 -20.68
C LEU A 3 6.43 23.52 -20.42
N LEU A 4 6.82 23.80 -19.19
CA LEU A 4 8.18 23.54 -18.74
C LEU A 4 8.35 22.02 -18.68
N LEU A 5 8.85 21.40 -19.76
CA LEU A 5 9.60 20.16 -19.66
C LEU A 5 10.90 20.52 -18.90
N GLY A 6 10.88 20.39 -17.58
CA GLY A 6 12.13 20.42 -16.81
C GLY A 6 12.99 19.27 -17.35
N LEU A 7 14.20 19.59 -17.80
CA LEU A 7 15.22 18.58 -18.09
C LEU A 7 15.36 17.73 -16.80
N LEU A 8 14.96 16.45 -16.87
CA LEU A 8 15.32 15.47 -15.85
C LEU A 8 16.85 15.35 -15.86
N THR A 9 17.51 15.95 -14.89
CA THR A 9 18.96 15.77 -14.72
C THR A 9 19.23 14.38 -14.17
N MET A 10 20.12 13.63 -14.81
CA MET A 10 20.58 12.35 -14.31
C MET A 10 21.61 12.62 -13.20
N THR A 11 21.31 12.26 -11.96
CA THR A 11 22.17 12.50 -10.77
C THR A 11 23.21 11.41 -10.52
N GLY A 12 23.13 10.28 -11.24
CA GLY A 12 24.13 9.21 -11.19
C GLY A 12 24.41 8.71 -12.59
N ALA A 13 25.59 8.98 -13.11
CA ALA A 13 26.04 8.29 -14.32
C ALA A 13 26.25 6.81 -13.96
N PHE A 14 25.38 5.92 -14.49
CA PHE A 14 25.75 4.50 -14.58
C PHE A 14 27.08 4.42 -15.35
N ALA A 15 28.00 3.59 -14.89
CA ALA A 15 29.23 3.37 -15.65
C ALA A 15 28.89 2.94 -17.09
N ALA A 16 29.71 3.32 -18.05
CA ALA A 16 29.46 2.97 -19.44
C ALA A 16 29.36 1.45 -19.58
N GLY A 17 28.15 0.94 -19.89
CA GLY A 17 27.86 -0.49 -19.98
C GLY A 17 26.95 -1.04 -18.85
N GLU A 18 26.74 -0.31 -17.74
CA GLU A 18 25.79 -0.74 -16.72
C GLU A 18 24.34 -0.52 -17.17
N ARG A 19 23.55 -1.58 -17.11
CA ARG A 19 22.11 -1.52 -17.41
C ARG A 19 21.35 -1.01 -16.18
N ARG A 20 20.52 0.02 -16.35
CA ARG A 20 19.61 0.47 -15.31
C ARG A 20 18.71 -0.68 -14.85
N PRO A 21 18.47 -0.87 -13.54
CA PRO A 21 17.67 -1.97 -13.03
C PRO A 21 16.22 -1.94 -13.52
N ASN A 22 15.65 -3.09 -13.75
CA ASN A 22 14.22 -3.25 -13.92
C ASN A 22 13.50 -3.21 -12.56
N VAL A 23 12.20 -2.98 -12.58
CA VAL A 23 11.34 -3.07 -11.38
C VAL A 23 10.13 -3.96 -11.68
N LEU A 24 9.93 -4.99 -10.86
CA LEU A 24 8.67 -5.71 -10.72
C LEU A 24 8.04 -5.31 -9.38
N PHE A 25 6.97 -4.52 -9.42
CA PHE A 25 6.19 -4.15 -8.25
C PHE A 25 4.94 -5.03 -8.18
N PHE A 26 4.95 -6.01 -7.28
CA PHE A 26 3.85 -6.95 -7.03
C PHE A 26 3.07 -6.50 -5.81
N LEU A 27 1.81 -6.14 -5.99
CA LEU A 27 0.96 -5.52 -4.98
C LEU A 27 -0.37 -6.27 -4.86
N THR A 28 -0.60 -6.97 -3.75
CA THR A 28 -1.89 -7.57 -3.40
C THR A 28 -2.86 -6.52 -2.87
N ASP A 29 -4.11 -6.90 -2.61
CA ASP A 29 -5.20 -6.02 -2.19
C ASP A 29 -5.81 -6.52 -0.88
N ASP A 30 -5.72 -5.73 0.20
CA ASP A 30 -6.31 -6.04 1.51
C ASP A 30 -5.59 -7.13 2.33
N GLU A 31 -4.27 -7.07 2.44
CA GLU A 31 -3.48 -8.06 3.17
C GLU A 31 -2.59 -7.42 4.24
N SER A 32 -2.80 -7.76 5.52
CA SER A 32 -1.92 -7.35 6.63
C SER A 32 -0.59 -8.12 6.62
N TRP A 33 0.46 -7.52 7.17
CA TRP A 33 1.79 -8.13 7.28
C TRP A 33 1.80 -9.51 7.94
N LEU A 34 0.94 -9.72 8.94
CA LEU A 34 0.81 -10.98 9.67
C LEU A 34 0.34 -12.16 8.81
N GLU A 35 -0.19 -11.90 7.61
CA GLU A 35 -0.68 -12.94 6.72
C GLU A 35 0.46 -13.80 6.13
N ARG A 36 1.68 -13.28 6.06
CA ARG A 36 2.82 -14.01 5.49
C ARG A 36 3.57 -14.78 6.56
N SER A 37 3.90 -16.05 6.27
CA SER A 37 4.65 -16.96 7.15
C SER A 37 5.98 -16.38 7.63
N ALA A 38 6.66 -15.60 6.80
CA ALA A 38 7.93 -14.96 7.13
C ALA A 38 7.88 -14.07 8.38
N TYR A 39 6.69 -13.57 8.77
CA TYR A 39 6.48 -12.78 10.00
C TYR A 39 6.12 -13.62 11.23
N GLY A 40 5.85 -14.91 11.06
CA GLY A 40 5.76 -15.89 12.15
C GLY A 40 4.39 -16.05 12.81
N TRP A 41 3.38 -15.25 12.49
CA TRP A 41 2.01 -15.43 13.06
C TRP A 41 1.20 -16.47 12.29
N SER A 42 1.27 -16.44 10.98
CA SER A 42 0.57 -17.39 10.10
C SER A 42 1.55 -18.45 9.59
N LYS A 43 1.07 -19.69 9.42
CA LYS A 43 1.84 -20.78 8.81
C LYS A 43 1.43 -21.02 7.36
N LEU A 44 1.05 -19.99 6.66
CA LEU A 44 0.57 -20.10 5.29
C LEU A 44 1.68 -20.47 4.32
N PRO A 45 1.39 -21.33 3.33
CA PRO A 45 2.35 -21.64 2.27
C PRO A 45 2.43 -20.49 1.26
N THR A 46 3.34 -19.55 1.50
CA THR A 46 3.67 -18.44 0.59
C THR A 46 5.12 -18.50 0.14
N PRO A 47 5.53 -19.61 -0.54
CA PRO A 47 6.94 -19.89 -0.82
C PRO A 47 7.59 -18.88 -1.76
N ALA A 48 6.82 -18.20 -2.61
CA ALA A 48 7.39 -17.17 -3.48
C ALA A 48 7.72 -15.90 -2.71
N PHE A 49 6.85 -15.47 -1.79
CA PHE A 49 7.14 -14.37 -0.88
C PHE A 49 8.35 -14.67 0.01
N ASP A 50 8.38 -15.87 0.60
CA ASP A 50 9.46 -16.31 1.50
C ASP A 50 10.80 -16.33 0.74
N ARG A 51 10.81 -16.81 -0.50
CA ARG A 51 12.01 -16.78 -1.36
C ARG A 51 12.50 -15.35 -1.64
N VAL A 52 11.59 -14.41 -1.91
CA VAL A 52 11.97 -12.99 -2.09
C VAL A 52 12.56 -12.43 -0.79
N ALA A 53 12.01 -12.78 0.37
CA ALA A 53 12.52 -12.37 1.66
C ALA A 53 13.91 -12.97 1.98
N GLU A 54 14.11 -14.25 1.69
CA GLU A 54 15.36 -14.97 1.91
C GLU A 54 16.49 -14.51 0.97
N GLN A 55 16.15 -14.29 -0.31
CA GLN A 55 17.11 -13.84 -1.32
C GLN A 55 17.26 -12.31 -1.37
N GLY A 56 16.59 -11.60 -0.50
CA GLY A 56 16.61 -10.15 -0.40
C GLY A 56 16.56 -9.65 1.03
N ALA A 57 15.58 -8.80 1.34
CA ALA A 57 15.33 -8.27 2.66
C ALA A 57 13.84 -8.33 3.03
N LEU A 58 13.55 -8.85 4.24
CA LEU A 58 12.24 -8.74 4.87
C LEU A 58 12.19 -7.47 5.70
N PHE A 59 11.26 -6.57 5.39
CA PHE A 59 11.01 -5.36 6.14
C PHE A 59 9.97 -5.63 7.23
N MET A 60 10.40 -5.50 8.49
CA MET A 60 9.56 -5.78 9.64
C MET A 60 8.56 -4.66 9.94
N ASN A 61 8.76 -3.46 9.36
CA ASN A 61 7.97 -2.26 9.62
C ASN A 61 7.62 -1.56 8.29
N GLY A 62 6.88 -2.25 7.39
CA GLY A 62 6.35 -1.71 6.15
C GLY A 62 4.92 -1.17 6.32
N PHE A 63 4.65 0.08 5.94
CA PHE A 63 3.36 0.71 6.18
C PHE A 63 2.77 1.38 4.94
N ALA A 64 1.49 1.12 4.70
CA ALA A 64 0.67 1.96 3.84
C ALA A 64 0.46 3.33 4.50
N THR A 65 0.45 4.41 3.73
CA THR A 65 0.19 5.76 4.26
C THR A 65 -1.23 5.93 4.77
N ALA A 66 -2.15 5.14 4.22
CA ALA A 66 -3.56 5.10 4.62
C ALA A 66 -4.10 3.67 4.48
N PRO A 67 -5.00 3.23 5.38
CA PRO A 67 -5.65 1.91 5.31
C PRO A 67 -6.76 1.87 4.25
N SER A 68 -6.45 2.27 3.03
CA SER A 68 -7.43 2.43 1.94
C SER A 68 -6.75 2.39 0.58
N CYS A 69 -7.26 1.57 -0.34
CA CYS A 69 -6.62 1.26 -1.64
C CYS A 69 -6.22 2.51 -2.45
N GLY A 70 -7.17 3.41 -2.76
CA GLY A 70 -6.91 4.60 -3.57
C GLY A 70 -5.82 5.49 -2.98
N PRO A 71 -5.96 5.96 -1.73
CA PRO A 71 -4.97 6.79 -1.05
C PRO A 71 -3.59 6.15 -0.93
N ALA A 72 -3.53 4.86 -0.56
CA ALA A 72 -2.27 4.14 -0.43
C ALA A 72 -1.55 4.00 -1.78
N ARG A 73 -2.29 3.59 -2.83
CA ARG A 73 -1.75 3.47 -4.20
C ARG A 73 -1.35 4.83 -4.78
N ALA A 74 -2.07 5.91 -4.45
CA ALA A 74 -1.66 7.26 -4.79
C ALA A 74 -0.30 7.61 -4.17
N SER A 75 -0.08 7.26 -2.91
CA SER A 75 1.20 7.52 -2.22
C SER A 75 2.38 6.76 -2.85
N VAL A 76 2.17 5.51 -3.30
CA VAL A 76 3.18 4.78 -4.08
C VAL A 76 3.56 5.52 -5.36
N LEU A 77 2.57 6.09 -6.05
CA LEU A 77 2.80 6.77 -7.33
C LEU A 77 3.44 8.15 -7.17
N THR A 78 3.09 8.87 -6.12
CA THR A 78 3.44 10.28 -5.95
C THR A 78 4.64 10.52 -5.02
N GLY A 79 5.05 9.50 -4.26
CA GLY A 79 6.08 9.68 -3.22
C GLY A 79 5.66 10.61 -2.09
N ARG A 80 4.35 10.72 -1.81
CA ARG A 80 3.79 11.64 -0.83
C ARG A 80 2.94 10.92 0.21
N HIS A 81 2.83 11.50 1.40
CA HIS A 81 1.81 11.06 2.35
C HIS A 81 0.41 11.31 1.78
N PHE A 82 -0.59 10.52 2.23
CA PHE A 82 -1.93 10.58 1.65
C PHE A 82 -2.58 11.98 1.77
N TRP A 83 -2.34 12.71 2.86
CA TRP A 83 -2.87 14.07 3.05
C TRP A 83 -2.25 15.12 2.12
N GLN A 84 -1.10 14.82 1.52
CA GLN A 84 -0.41 15.69 0.54
C GLN A 84 -0.86 15.42 -0.90
N ASN A 85 -1.65 14.37 -1.11
CA ASN A 85 -2.13 13.97 -2.44
C ASN A 85 -3.43 14.67 -2.85
N GLU A 86 -3.86 15.69 -2.11
CA GLU A 86 -5.11 16.41 -2.36
C GLU A 86 -6.28 15.42 -2.54
N GLN A 87 -6.91 15.45 -3.73
CA GLN A 87 -8.00 14.55 -4.09
C GLN A 87 -7.58 13.07 -4.14
N GLY A 88 -6.31 12.79 -4.44
CA GLY A 88 -5.74 11.44 -4.43
C GLY A 88 -5.59 10.84 -3.03
N GLY A 89 -5.71 11.65 -1.98
CA GLY A 89 -5.75 11.21 -0.58
C GLY A 89 -7.10 10.60 -0.14
N PHE A 90 -8.07 10.48 -1.05
CA PHE A 90 -9.41 9.94 -0.77
C PHE A 90 -9.74 8.76 -1.67
N ILE A 91 -10.52 7.82 -1.13
CA ILE A 91 -11.06 6.74 -1.95
C ILE A 91 -11.98 7.34 -3.04
N GLN A 92 -11.88 6.83 -4.27
CA GLN A 92 -12.59 7.34 -5.44
C GLN A 92 -12.26 8.81 -5.79
N GLY A 93 -11.18 9.34 -5.26
CA GLY A 93 -10.64 10.64 -5.63
C GLY A 93 -9.94 10.63 -7.00
N PHE A 94 -9.05 11.57 -7.23
CA PHE A 94 -8.16 11.61 -8.39
C PHE A 94 -6.81 12.22 -8.00
N ILE A 95 -5.74 11.78 -8.64
CA ILE A 95 -4.43 12.43 -8.50
C ILE A 95 -4.45 13.63 -9.47
N PRO A 96 -4.23 14.89 -8.99
CA PRO A 96 -4.16 16.04 -9.88
C PRO A 96 -3.12 15.88 -10.99
N LYS A 97 -3.38 16.43 -12.18
CA LYS A 97 -2.49 16.26 -13.35
C LYS A 97 -1.09 16.84 -13.14
N GLU A 98 -1.01 17.85 -12.29
CA GLU A 98 0.20 18.61 -11.97
C GLU A 98 1.12 17.83 -11.02
N VAL A 99 0.56 16.84 -10.30
CA VAL A 99 1.33 16.02 -9.35
C VAL A 99 2.24 15.07 -10.13
N PRO A 100 3.56 15.12 -9.92
CA PRO A 100 4.46 14.16 -10.52
C PRO A 100 4.15 12.73 -10.06
N VAL A 101 4.14 11.78 -10.99
CA VAL A 101 3.98 10.36 -10.66
C VAL A 101 5.16 9.57 -11.21
N VAL A 102 5.68 8.66 -10.42
CA VAL A 102 6.91 7.91 -10.69
C VAL A 102 6.87 7.18 -12.03
N THR A 103 5.75 6.56 -12.38
CA THR A 103 5.60 5.81 -13.63
C THR A 103 5.74 6.70 -14.88
N ARG A 104 5.26 7.94 -14.82
CA ARG A 104 5.43 8.91 -15.93
C ARG A 104 6.87 9.41 -16.03
N LEU A 105 7.53 9.64 -14.89
CA LEU A 105 8.93 10.06 -14.84
C LEU A 105 9.84 8.95 -15.39
N LEU A 106 9.62 7.71 -14.97
CA LEU A 106 10.33 6.55 -15.51
C LEU A 106 10.10 6.38 -17.01
N ALA A 107 8.86 6.49 -17.49
CA ALA A 107 8.57 6.42 -18.92
C ALA A 107 9.27 7.52 -19.71
N ALA A 108 9.28 8.76 -19.20
CA ALA A 108 9.99 9.89 -19.83
C ALA A 108 11.51 9.68 -19.87
N SER A 109 12.08 8.91 -18.94
CA SER A 109 13.52 8.57 -18.92
C SER A 109 13.87 7.34 -19.77
N GLY A 110 12.91 6.74 -20.49
CA GLY A 110 13.11 5.63 -21.39
C GLY A 110 12.81 4.25 -20.81
N TYR A 111 12.26 4.14 -19.60
CA TYR A 111 11.69 2.89 -19.10
C TYR A 111 10.45 2.49 -19.90
N GLN A 112 10.29 1.20 -20.13
CA GLN A 112 9.04 0.65 -20.63
C GLN A 112 8.14 0.32 -19.44
N VAL A 113 7.04 1.05 -19.34
CA VAL A 113 6.10 0.92 -18.21
C VAL A 113 4.89 0.11 -18.63
N GLY A 114 4.57 -0.93 -17.84
CA GLY A 114 3.40 -1.77 -18.05
C GLY A 114 2.70 -2.15 -16.76
N ARG A 115 1.45 -2.58 -16.87
CA ARG A 115 0.68 -3.08 -15.74
C ARG A 115 -0.25 -4.23 -16.09
N THR A 116 -0.56 -5.03 -15.07
CA THR A 116 -1.68 -5.98 -15.07
C THR A 116 -2.50 -5.81 -13.79
N GLY A 117 -3.76 -6.21 -13.81
CA GLY A 117 -4.66 -6.14 -12.67
C GLY A 117 -5.00 -4.71 -12.23
N LYS A 118 -5.22 -4.55 -10.94
CA LYS A 118 -5.60 -3.27 -10.31
C LYS A 118 -4.43 -2.29 -10.29
N GLY A 119 -4.60 -1.18 -10.98
CA GLY A 119 -3.62 -0.09 -10.98
C GLY A 119 -3.85 0.89 -9.82
N TRP A 120 -3.84 2.21 -10.14
CA TRP A 120 -4.33 3.21 -9.22
C TRP A 120 -5.85 3.17 -9.19
N GLY A 121 -6.42 2.86 -8.05
CA GLY A 121 -7.87 2.80 -7.90
C GLY A 121 -8.30 2.08 -6.61
N PRO A 122 -9.58 2.17 -6.28
CA PRO A 122 -10.64 2.90 -7.00
C PRO A 122 -10.41 4.41 -6.98
N GLY A 123 -10.32 4.99 -8.18
CA GLY A 123 -10.07 6.41 -8.40
C GLY A 123 -10.65 6.89 -9.72
N SER A 124 -10.60 8.20 -9.97
CA SER A 124 -11.16 8.83 -11.16
C SER A 124 -10.04 9.35 -12.08
N HIS A 125 -10.13 8.99 -13.36
CA HIS A 125 -9.28 9.55 -14.44
C HIS A 125 -10.01 10.69 -15.18
N ALA A 126 -10.94 11.39 -14.49
CA ALA A 126 -11.67 12.51 -15.07
C ALA A 126 -10.72 13.64 -15.53
N LYS A 127 -11.27 14.64 -16.24
CA LYS A 127 -10.50 15.75 -16.85
C LYS A 127 -9.47 16.43 -15.91
N LEU A 128 -9.66 16.36 -14.60
CA LEU A 128 -8.79 16.98 -13.59
C LEU A 128 -7.67 16.04 -13.08
N GLY A 129 -7.78 14.73 -13.33
CA GLY A 129 -6.82 13.73 -12.83
C GLY A 129 -5.77 13.30 -13.85
N ILE A 130 -4.79 12.53 -13.36
CA ILE A 130 -3.80 11.89 -14.25
C ILE A 130 -4.52 11.02 -15.29
N PRO A 131 -3.99 10.92 -16.51
CA PRO A 131 -4.53 10.03 -17.54
C PRO A 131 -4.54 8.56 -17.11
N SER A 132 -5.50 7.77 -17.61
CA SER A 132 -5.62 6.33 -17.33
C SER A 132 -4.36 5.53 -17.66
N ASN A 133 -3.64 5.92 -18.72
CA ASN A 133 -2.38 5.31 -19.12
C ASN A 133 -1.16 5.74 -18.31
N SER A 134 -1.31 6.51 -17.23
CA SER A 134 -0.17 6.95 -16.40
C SER A 134 0.61 5.80 -15.76
N LEU A 135 0.00 4.63 -15.61
CA LEU A 135 0.68 3.39 -15.18
C LEU A 135 1.21 2.56 -16.35
N GLY A 136 1.31 3.15 -17.55
CA GLY A 136 1.84 2.49 -18.73
C GLY A 136 0.81 1.61 -19.48
N LYS A 137 1.33 0.74 -20.35
CA LYS A 137 0.53 -0.15 -21.19
C LYS A 137 -0.14 -1.24 -20.34
N VAL A 138 -1.43 -1.49 -20.62
CA VAL A 138 -2.24 -2.47 -19.90
C VAL A 138 -2.13 -3.85 -20.54
N PHE A 139 -1.91 -4.87 -19.71
CA PHE A 139 -1.86 -6.27 -20.09
C PHE A 139 -2.90 -7.04 -19.24
N MET A 140 -4.08 -7.32 -19.83
CA MET A 140 -5.24 -7.90 -19.14
C MET A 140 -5.97 -8.96 -19.97
N ARG A 141 -5.38 -9.38 -21.09
CA ARG A 141 -6.05 -10.30 -22.05
C ARG A 141 -5.99 -11.75 -21.59
N GLU A 142 -4.90 -12.15 -20.94
CA GLU A 142 -4.73 -13.53 -20.49
C GLU A 142 -5.60 -13.77 -19.25
N LYS A 143 -6.35 -14.87 -19.31
CA LYS A 143 -7.29 -15.27 -18.25
C LYS A 143 -6.99 -16.68 -17.77
N LEU A 144 -7.31 -16.93 -16.50
CA LEU A 144 -7.29 -18.28 -15.94
C LEU A 144 -8.36 -19.13 -16.61
N VAL A 145 -8.06 -20.39 -16.84
CA VAL A 145 -9.04 -21.36 -17.35
C VAL A 145 -9.83 -21.89 -16.15
N ASN A 146 -11.14 -21.69 -16.14
CA ASN A 146 -12.04 -22.12 -15.08
C ASN A 146 -11.55 -21.74 -13.66
N PRO A 147 -11.35 -20.42 -13.39
CA PRO A 147 -10.89 -20.00 -12.07
C PRO A 147 -11.90 -20.39 -11.01
N PRO A 148 -11.47 -20.76 -9.78
CA PRO A 148 -12.35 -20.90 -8.64
C PRO A 148 -13.22 -19.65 -8.42
N GLU A 149 -14.42 -19.87 -7.87
CA GLU A 149 -15.32 -18.77 -7.48
C GLU A 149 -14.57 -17.79 -6.54
N GLY A 150 -14.74 -16.50 -6.74
CA GLY A 150 -14.11 -15.43 -5.95
C GLY A 150 -12.80 -14.91 -6.53
N LEU A 151 -12.03 -15.72 -7.25
CA LEU A 151 -10.84 -15.22 -7.93
C LEU A 151 -11.21 -14.30 -9.10
N ASN A 152 -10.42 -13.26 -9.32
CA ASN A 152 -10.67 -12.28 -10.40
C ASN A 152 -10.64 -12.90 -11.82
N GLY A 153 -10.06 -14.06 -11.98
CA GLY A 153 -9.94 -14.73 -13.28
C GLY A 153 -8.86 -14.15 -14.21
N THR A 154 -8.13 -13.12 -13.80
CA THR A 154 -6.97 -12.62 -14.55
C THR A 154 -5.76 -13.51 -14.31
N ASP A 155 -5.14 -14.00 -15.38
CA ASP A 155 -3.82 -14.65 -15.28
C ASP A 155 -2.74 -13.57 -15.27
N TYR A 156 -2.40 -13.06 -14.08
CA TYR A 156 -1.44 -11.97 -13.92
C TYR A 156 -0.04 -12.35 -14.44
N ALA A 157 0.38 -13.59 -14.20
CA ALA A 157 1.70 -14.05 -14.65
C ALA A 157 1.76 -14.18 -16.19
N ALA A 158 0.75 -14.74 -16.83
CA ALA A 158 0.70 -14.81 -18.29
C ALA A 158 0.64 -13.42 -18.94
N ASN A 159 -0.06 -12.45 -18.29
CA ASN A 159 -0.04 -11.06 -18.74
C ASN A 159 1.33 -10.41 -18.58
N PHE A 160 2.11 -10.79 -17.56
CA PHE A 160 3.51 -10.37 -17.42
C PHE A 160 4.39 -10.98 -18.50
N ASP A 161 4.19 -12.26 -18.87
CA ASP A 161 4.88 -12.90 -19.98
C ASP A 161 4.61 -12.15 -21.29
N ARG A 162 3.37 -11.73 -21.51
CA ARG A 162 3.01 -10.89 -22.68
C ARG A 162 3.72 -9.54 -22.65
N PHE A 163 3.88 -8.95 -21.48
CA PHE A 163 4.67 -7.73 -21.35
C PHE A 163 6.15 -7.98 -21.67
N LEU A 164 6.76 -9.05 -21.15
CA LEU A 164 8.15 -9.41 -21.44
C LEU A 164 8.38 -9.68 -22.92
N ALA A 165 7.43 -10.31 -23.60
CA ALA A 165 7.48 -10.56 -25.04
C ALA A 165 7.28 -9.29 -25.89
N TRP A 166 6.52 -8.31 -25.38
CA TRP A 166 6.24 -7.06 -26.09
C TRP A 166 7.36 -6.04 -25.96
N ARG A 167 8.07 -6.00 -24.82
CA ARG A 167 9.07 -5.00 -24.53
C ARG A 167 10.30 -5.09 -25.45
N ASP A 168 11.01 -3.98 -25.64
CA ASP A 168 12.38 -3.98 -26.15
C ASP A 168 13.34 -4.43 -25.02
N ALA A 169 13.96 -5.58 -25.16
CA ALA A 169 14.86 -6.17 -24.17
C ALA A 169 16.10 -5.30 -23.84
N LYS A 170 16.43 -4.31 -24.69
CA LYS A 170 17.53 -3.38 -24.47
C LYS A 170 17.17 -2.24 -23.51
N LYS A 171 15.88 -2.04 -23.22
CA LYS A 171 15.38 -0.98 -22.34
C LYS A 171 15.03 -1.54 -20.98
N PRO A 172 15.27 -0.78 -19.88
CA PRO A 172 14.79 -1.14 -18.57
C PRO A 172 13.26 -1.05 -18.53
N PHE A 173 12.65 -1.75 -17.59
CA PHE A 173 11.21 -1.72 -17.43
C PHE A 173 10.78 -1.46 -15.97
N PHE A 174 9.57 -0.96 -15.84
CA PHE A 174 8.77 -0.94 -14.61
C PHE A 174 7.46 -1.66 -14.89
N PHE A 175 7.17 -2.72 -14.14
CA PHE A 175 5.91 -3.44 -14.26
C PHE A 175 5.14 -3.45 -12.94
N TRP A 176 3.90 -2.95 -13.00
CA TRP A 176 2.97 -2.94 -11.88
C TRP A 176 2.05 -4.15 -11.97
N ALA A 177 2.24 -5.15 -11.12
CA ALA A 177 1.37 -6.31 -10.97
C ALA A 177 0.43 -6.07 -9.78
N GLY A 178 -0.74 -5.48 -10.03
CA GLY A 178 -1.75 -5.21 -9.02
C GLY A 178 -2.74 -6.37 -8.91
N VAL A 179 -2.37 -7.37 -8.14
CA VAL A 179 -3.20 -8.55 -7.89
C VAL A 179 -4.39 -8.16 -7.02
N ILE A 180 -5.60 -8.57 -7.40
CA ILE A 180 -6.83 -8.20 -6.68
C ILE A 180 -6.98 -9.06 -5.43
N GLU A 181 -6.56 -10.31 -5.49
CA GLU A 181 -6.58 -11.21 -4.36
C GLU A 181 -5.72 -10.68 -3.21
N PRO A 182 -6.16 -10.82 -1.95
CA PRO A 182 -7.37 -11.46 -1.45
C PRO A 182 -8.56 -10.51 -1.17
N HIS A 183 -8.82 -9.49 -1.99
CA HIS A 183 -9.93 -8.56 -1.82
C HIS A 183 -11.28 -9.28 -2.00
N GLU A 184 -12.16 -9.17 -0.98
CA GLU A 184 -13.50 -9.77 -1.03
C GLU A 184 -14.34 -9.33 -2.26
N PRO A 185 -15.27 -10.18 -2.74
CA PRO A 185 -15.75 -11.42 -2.10
C PRO A 185 -14.94 -12.65 -2.47
N SER A 186 -14.66 -13.51 -1.49
CA SER A 186 -14.04 -14.81 -1.70
C SER A 186 -15.06 -15.91 -2.01
N GLY A 187 -14.63 -16.92 -2.77
CA GLY A 187 -15.49 -18.06 -3.15
C GLY A 187 -15.94 -18.90 -1.97
N LYS A 188 -17.19 -19.41 -2.02
CA LYS A 188 -17.81 -20.14 -0.92
C LYS A 188 -17.04 -21.41 -0.53
N GLU A 189 -16.47 -22.08 -1.51
CA GLU A 189 -15.76 -23.38 -1.33
C GLU A 189 -14.23 -23.19 -1.25
N ASN A 190 -13.71 -21.98 -1.25
CA ASN A 190 -12.26 -21.74 -1.22
C ASN A 190 -11.59 -22.33 0.05
N HIS A 191 -12.33 -22.51 1.15
CA HIS A 191 -11.80 -23.19 2.33
C HIS A 191 -11.53 -24.69 2.09
N VAL A 192 -12.28 -25.35 1.21
CA VAL A 192 -12.03 -26.76 0.81
C VAL A 192 -10.84 -26.82 -0.15
N LEU A 193 -10.76 -25.85 -1.06
CA LEU A 193 -9.63 -25.74 -2.01
C LEU A 193 -8.33 -25.44 -1.28
N LEU A 194 -8.35 -24.67 -0.20
CA LEU A 194 -7.18 -24.40 0.63
C LEU A 194 -6.53 -25.70 1.15
N GLU A 195 -7.35 -26.61 1.69
CA GLU A 195 -6.85 -27.88 2.17
C GLU A 195 -6.36 -28.78 1.03
N LYS A 196 -7.17 -28.87 -0.05
CA LYS A 196 -6.89 -29.74 -1.19
C LYS A 196 -5.62 -29.35 -1.96
N GLU A 197 -5.41 -28.04 -2.20
CA GLU A 197 -4.36 -27.54 -3.08
C GLU A 197 -3.11 -27.09 -2.32
N PHE A 198 -3.28 -26.65 -1.08
CA PHE A 198 -2.20 -26.07 -0.28
C PHE A 198 -1.94 -26.81 1.04
N GLY A 199 -2.75 -27.83 1.38
CA GLY A 199 -2.56 -28.66 2.57
C GLY A 199 -2.84 -27.95 3.90
N VAL A 200 -3.56 -26.83 3.91
CA VAL A 200 -3.89 -26.06 5.12
C VAL A 200 -5.31 -26.39 5.58
N THR A 201 -5.42 -27.01 6.74
CA THR A 201 -6.69 -27.40 7.36
C THR A 201 -7.28 -26.28 8.23
N LEU A 202 -8.57 -26.33 8.56
CA LEU A 202 -9.24 -25.27 9.32
C LEU A 202 -8.69 -25.08 10.75
N ASP A 203 -8.14 -26.11 11.37
CA ASP A 203 -7.51 -26.05 12.69
C ASP A 203 -6.16 -25.31 12.67
N GLN A 204 -5.49 -25.28 11.53
CA GLN A 204 -4.24 -24.53 11.32
C GLN A 204 -4.46 -23.04 11.05
N VAL A 205 -5.71 -22.64 10.81
CA VAL A 205 -6.05 -21.26 10.49
C VAL A 205 -6.02 -20.38 11.76
N SER A 206 -5.09 -19.43 11.81
CA SER A 206 -5.01 -18.45 12.90
C SER A 206 -6.10 -17.38 12.77
N LEU A 207 -6.75 -17.06 13.87
CA LEU A 207 -7.74 -15.96 13.96
C LEU A 207 -7.16 -14.79 14.77
N PRO A 208 -7.46 -13.53 14.40
CA PRO A 208 -7.14 -12.38 15.25
C PRO A 208 -7.87 -12.51 16.60
N PRO A 209 -7.26 -12.08 17.72
CA PRO A 209 -7.83 -12.26 19.07
C PRO A 209 -9.12 -11.47 19.33
N PHE A 210 -9.47 -10.53 18.47
CA PHE A 210 -10.75 -9.81 18.49
C PHE A 210 -11.85 -10.53 17.69
N THR A 211 -11.57 -11.71 17.15
CA THR A 211 -12.50 -12.54 16.38
C THR A 211 -12.85 -13.78 17.18
N GLU A 212 -14.14 -14.04 17.35
CA GLU A 212 -14.62 -15.25 18.01
C GLU A 212 -14.19 -16.50 17.24
N ASP A 213 -13.65 -17.51 17.95
CA ASP A 213 -13.23 -18.78 17.35
C ASP A 213 -14.43 -19.69 17.11
N THR A 214 -15.04 -19.53 15.95
CA THR A 214 -16.14 -20.35 15.45
C THR A 214 -15.76 -21.05 14.15
N ALA A 215 -16.40 -22.17 13.84
CA ALA A 215 -16.23 -22.84 12.56
C ALA A 215 -16.56 -21.93 11.36
N GLY A 216 -17.52 -21.00 11.52
CA GLY A 216 -17.87 -20.00 10.51
C GLY A 216 -16.74 -19.02 10.25
N ASN A 217 -16.14 -18.47 11.30
CA ASN A 217 -15.02 -17.52 11.21
C ASN A 217 -13.75 -18.21 10.67
N ARG A 218 -13.47 -19.45 11.08
CA ARG A 218 -12.37 -20.25 10.52
C ARG A 218 -12.56 -20.50 9.02
N LYS A 219 -13.77 -20.85 8.56
CA LYS A 219 -14.07 -21.01 7.13
C LYS A 219 -13.93 -19.67 6.38
N LYS A 220 -14.46 -18.57 6.92
CA LYS A 220 -14.32 -17.25 6.31
C LYS A 220 -12.85 -16.88 6.16
N ARG A 221 -12.06 -17.12 7.20
CA ARG A 221 -10.61 -16.89 7.20
C ARG A 221 -9.88 -17.78 6.20
N ALA A 222 -10.20 -19.06 6.14
CA ALA A 222 -9.61 -20.02 5.22
C ALA A 222 -9.83 -19.65 3.75
N ARG A 223 -11.00 -19.10 3.40
CA ARG A 223 -11.28 -18.60 2.04
C ARG A 223 -10.36 -17.46 1.66
N PHE A 224 -10.16 -16.52 2.56
CA PHE A 224 -9.24 -15.40 2.37
C PHE A 224 -7.78 -15.88 2.21
N ILE A 225 -7.35 -16.82 3.04
CA ILE A 225 -6.02 -17.43 2.96
C ILE A 225 -5.80 -18.13 1.62
N TYR A 226 -6.80 -18.83 1.10
CA TYR A 226 -6.72 -19.48 -0.20
C TYR A 226 -6.34 -18.48 -1.30
N GLU A 227 -6.94 -17.31 -1.29
CA GLU A 227 -6.66 -16.27 -2.29
C GLU A 227 -5.24 -15.69 -2.14
N ILE A 228 -4.72 -15.57 -0.91
CA ILE A 228 -3.31 -15.21 -0.68
C ILE A 228 -2.37 -16.24 -1.30
N CYS A 229 -2.66 -17.54 -1.10
CA CYS A 229 -1.86 -18.61 -1.69
C CYS A 229 -1.92 -18.59 -3.23
N CYS A 230 -3.10 -18.32 -3.80
CA CYS A 230 -3.25 -18.14 -5.25
C CYS A 230 -2.44 -16.93 -5.77
N ALA A 231 -2.46 -15.79 -5.06
CA ALA A 231 -1.63 -14.64 -5.40
C ALA A 231 -0.13 -14.98 -5.36
N ASP A 232 0.31 -15.76 -4.38
CA ASP A 232 1.71 -16.20 -4.26
C ASP A 232 2.13 -17.10 -5.44
N THR A 233 1.23 -17.92 -6.00
CA THR A 233 1.52 -18.72 -7.21
C THR A 233 1.76 -17.85 -8.43
N HIS A 234 1.07 -16.71 -8.56
CA HIS A 234 1.36 -15.74 -9.63
C HIS A 234 2.73 -15.10 -9.47
N LEU A 235 3.12 -14.75 -8.24
CA LEU A 235 4.46 -14.23 -7.93
C LEU A 235 5.53 -15.25 -8.31
N ASP A 236 5.37 -16.53 -7.93
CA ASP A 236 6.30 -17.61 -8.29
C ASP A 236 6.50 -17.73 -9.81
N ARG A 237 5.40 -17.71 -10.56
CA ARG A 237 5.45 -17.76 -12.03
C ARG A 237 6.16 -16.54 -12.62
N MET A 238 5.91 -15.32 -12.11
CA MET A 238 6.61 -14.11 -12.58
C MET A 238 8.10 -14.15 -12.28
N LEU A 239 8.52 -14.66 -11.11
CA LEU A 239 9.94 -14.86 -10.79
C LEU A 239 10.61 -15.87 -11.74
N LYS A 240 9.91 -16.96 -12.07
CA LYS A 240 10.38 -17.94 -13.08
C LYS A 240 10.51 -17.31 -14.47
N SER A 241 9.55 -16.46 -14.86
CA SER A 241 9.60 -15.75 -16.15
C SER A 241 10.79 -14.79 -16.23
N LEU A 242 11.07 -14.04 -15.14
CA LEU A 242 12.26 -13.20 -15.05
C LEU A 242 13.55 -14.01 -15.15
N LYS A 243 13.62 -15.15 -14.47
CA LYS A 243 14.79 -16.03 -14.53
C LYS A 243 15.00 -16.58 -15.95
N THR A 244 13.94 -17.05 -16.60
CA THR A 244 13.98 -17.56 -17.98
C THR A 244 14.39 -16.49 -18.98
N ALA A 245 13.96 -15.24 -18.76
CA ALA A 245 14.35 -14.10 -19.59
C ALA A 245 15.78 -13.58 -19.31
N GLY A 246 16.49 -14.12 -18.31
CA GLY A 246 17.82 -13.62 -17.89
C GLY A 246 17.78 -12.23 -17.25
N GLU A 247 16.63 -11.82 -16.71
CA GLU A 247 16.42 -10.47 -16.17
C GLU A 247 16.34 -10.43 -14.63
N LEU A 248 16.25 -11.58 -13.95
CA LEU A 248 16.01 -11.64 -12.52
C LEU A 248 17.11 -10.90 -11.73
N ASP A 249 18.36 -11.10 -12.09
CA ASP A 249 19.50 -10.51 -11.37
C ASP A 249 19.50 -8.98 -11.42
N ASN A 250 19.07 -8.40 -12.56
CA ASN A 250 18.97 -6.95 -12.75
C ASN A 250 17.55 -6.40 -12.50
N THR A 251 16.72 -7.10 -11.74
CA THR A 251 15.37 -6.66 -11.39
C THR A 251 15.22 -6.45 -9.89
N LEU A 252 14.82 -5.25 -9.47
CA LEU A 252 14.27 -5.04 -8.14
C LEU A 252 12.84 -5.60 -8.13
N VAL A 253 12.65 -6.67 -7.38
CA VAL A 253 11.34 -7.24 -7.07
C VAL A 253 10.88 -6.67 -5.74
N VAL A 254 9.73 -5.99 -5.73
CA VAL A 254 9.08 -5.46 -4.52
C VAL A 254 7.74 -6.14 -4.37
N VAL A 255 7.50 -6.77 -3.22
CA VAL A 255 6.22 -7.44 -2.90
C VAL A 255 5.60 -6.80 -1.69
N SER A 256 4.34 -6.37 -1.81
CA SER A 256 3.58 -5.74 -0.72
C SER A 256 2.08 -5.92 -0.91
N SER A 257 1.27 -5.33 0.00
CA SER A 257 -0.18 -5.16 -0.13
C SER A 257 -0.56 -3.70 0.04
N ASP A 258 -1.63 -3.24 -0.60
CA ASP A 258 -1.98 -1.81 -0.62
C ASP A 258 -2.53 -1.30 0.72
N ASN A 259 -3.14 -2.14 1.52
CA ASN A 259 -3.56 -1.89 2.90
C ASN A 259 -3.78 -3.22 3.63
N GLY A 260 -4.07 -3.15 4.92
CA GLY A 260 -4.28 -4.35 5.73
C GLY A 260 -5.60 -5.06 5.48
N THR A 261 -5.76 -6.19 6.14
CA THR A 261 -6.87 -7.15 5.97
C THR A 261 -8.24 -6.53 6.26
N ALA A 262 -9.21 -6.81 5.39
CA ALA A 262 -10.59 -6.33 5.53
C ALA A 262 -11.47 -7.28 6.34
N ILE A 263 -11.27 -8.60 6.19
CA ILE A 263 -12.13 -9.61 6.77
C ILE A 263 -11.97 -9.76 8.28
N LEU A 264 -13.06 -10.21 8.95
CA LEU A 264 -13.09 -10.51 10.40
C LEU A 264 -12.68 -9.32 11.29
N SER A 265 -12.59 -8.13 10.72
CA SER A 265 -12.38 -6.86 11.43
C SER A 265 -13.67 -6.05 11.56
N GLU A 266 -14.76 -6.53 10.98
CA GLU A 266 -16.09 -5.93 11.03
C GLU A 266 -16.57 -5.83 12.49
N GLY A 267 -17.16 -4.73 12.85
CA GLY A 267 -17.61 -4.49 14.25
C GLY A 267 -16.51 -4.01 15.20
N GLN A 268 -15.27 -4.46 15.04
CA GLN A 268 -14.13 -3.95 15.81
C GLN A 268 -13.38 -2.82 15.08
N HIS A 269 -13.60 -2.65 13.78
CA HIS A 269 -12.96 -1.65 12.91
C HIS A 269 -11.42 -1.64 13.05
N ARG A 270 -10.79 -2.82 13.10
CA ARG A 270 -9.36 -2.95 13.34
C ARG A 270 -8.52 -3.25 12.11
N GLY A 271 -9.13 -3.66 11.01
CA GLY A 271 -8.46 -3.90 9.74
C GLY A 271 -8.52 -2.71 8.79
N LYS A 272 -8.77 -2.97 7.51
CA LYS A 272 -8.98 -1.95 6.47
C LYS A 272 -9.89 -0.82 6.96
N ALA A 273 -9.60 0.41 6.56
CA ALA A 273 -10.26 1.63 7.00
C ALA A 273 -10.08 1.97 8.50
N SER A 274 -9.05 1.39 9.15
CA SER A 274 -8.68 1.73 10.53
C SER A 274 -7.20 2.11 10.65
N PRO A 275 -6.81 2.94 11.62
CA PRO A 275 -5.42 3.36 11.80
C PRO A 275 -4.58 2.37 12.60
N TYR A 276 -5.14 1.23 12.97
CA TYR A 276 -4.45 0.21 13.75
C TYR A 276 -3.49 -0.62 12.88
N ASP A 277 -2.57 -1.30 13.54
CA ASP A 277 -1.53 -2.09 12.89
C ASP A 277 -2.09 -3.06 11.84
N PHE A 278 -3.16 -3.77 12.18
CA PHE A 278 -3.80 -4.73 11.26
C PHE A 278 -4.40 -4.07 10.00
N GLY A 279 -4.62 -2.74 10.02
CA GLY A 279 -5.15 -1.97 8.89
C GLY A 279 -4.10 -1.27 8.02
N VAL A 280 -2.96 -0.89 8.61
CA VAL A 280 -1.93 -0.06 7.94
C VAL A 280 -0.59 -0.76 7.78
N HIS A 281 -0.26 -1.76 8.59
CA HIS A 281 0.97 -2.51 8.53
C HIS A 281 0.84 -3.64 7.50
N VAL A 282 1.60 -3.55 6.43
CA VAL A 282 1.51 -4.42 5.26
C VAL A 282 2.76 -5.28 5.10
N PRO A 283 2.66 -6.46 4.48
CA PRO A 283 3.85 -7.22 4.15
C PRO A 283 4.74 -6.41 3.22
N LEU A 284 6.04 -6.43 3.43
CA LEU A 284 7.00 -5.79 2.55
C LEU A 284 8.28 -6.60 2.47
N THR A 285 8.61 -7.04 1.28
CA THR A 285 9.89 -7.67 0.98
C THR A 285 10.45 -7.16 -0.34
N MET A 286 11.77 -7.07 -0.42
CA MET A 286 12.46 -6.61 -1.62
C MET A 286 13.66 -7.50 -1.92
N MET A 287 13.84 -7.84 -3.20
CA MET A 287 14.97 -8.62 -3.69
C MET A 287 15.56 -7.95 -4.94
N TRP A 288 16.86 -7.77 -4.94
CA TRP A 288 17.61 -7.31 -6.11
C TRP A 288 18.97 -7.99 -6.14
N PRO A 289 19.09 -9.17 -6.77
CA PRO A 289 20.29 -10.01 -6.66
C PRO A 289 21.60 -9.31 -7.02
N ALA A 290 21.62 -8.48 -8.07
CA ALA A 290 22.82 -7.72 -8.46
C ALA A 290 23.14 -6.52 -7.53
N GLY A 291 22.20 -6.05 -6.72
CA GLY A 291 22.33 -4.76 -6.02
C GLY A 291 22.18 -4.80 -4.51
N MET A 292 21.85 -5.96 -3.91
CA MET A 292 21.65 -6.04 -2.45
C MET A 292 22.07 -7.38 -1.87
N LYS A 293 22.52 -7.34 -0.61
CA LYS A 293 22.85 -8.56 0.16
C LYS A 293 21.56 -9.30 0.56
N PRO A 294 21.50 -10.63 0.36
CA PRO A 294 20.36 -11.45 0.74
C PRO A 294 20.26 -11.70 2.25
N GLY A 295 19.09 -12.24 2.69
CA GLY A 295 18.87 -12.80 4.02
C GLY A 295 18.77 -11.77 5.15
N ARG A 296 18.41 -10.52 4.84
CA ARG A 296 18.35 -9.46 5.84
C ARG A 296 16.94 -9.26 6.40
N LYS A 297 16.86 -8.99 7.72
CA LYS A 297 15.68 -8.45 8.38
C LYS A 297 15.92 -7.00 8.70
N VAL A 298 15.13 -6.10 8.10
CA VAL A 298 15.22 -4.64 8.22
C VAL A 298 14.13 -4.16 9.18
N THR A 299 14.49 -3.38 10.19
CA THR A 299 13.57 -2.85 11.21
C THR A 299 13.34 -1.35 11.11
N ASP A 300 13.86 -0.70 10.06
CA ASP A 300 13.52 0.67 9.71
C ASP A 300 12.02 0.78 9.43
N PHE A 301 11.41 1.87 9.88
CA PHE A 301 10.03 2.18 9.49
C PHE A 301 10.00 2.70 8.06
N VAL A 302 9.22 2.05 7.22
CA VAL A 302 9.09 2.31 5.78
C VAL A 302 7.66 2.69 5.45
N SER A 303 7.50 3.80 4.75
CA SER A 303 6.24 4.29 4.22
C SER A 303 6.11 3.97 2.73
N PHE A 304 4.90 3.80 2.24
CA PHE A 304 4.64 3.74 0.80
C PHE A 304 5.07 5.01 0.04
N ALA A 305 5.14 6.15 0.73
CA ALA A 305 5.70 7.36 0.17
C ALA A 305 7.20 7.21 -0.21
N ASP A 306 7.91 6.27 0.42
CA ASP A 306 9.34 6.02 0.20
C ASP A 306 9.62 5.27 -1.12
N LEU A 307 8.61 4.61 -1.72
CA LEU A 307 8.79 3.76 -2.89
C LEU A 307 9.09 4.55 -4.17
N ALA A 308 8.36 5.63 -4.44
CA ALA A 308 8.60 6.45 -5.64
C ALA A 308 10.01 7.05 -5.69
N PRO A 309 10.51 7.73 -4.63
CA PRO A 309 11.88 8.22 -4.62
C PRO A 309 12.91 7.09 -4.76
N THR A 310 12.64 5.90 -4.19
CA THR A 310 13.52 4.73 -4.35
C THR A 310 13.61 4.30 -5.82
N PHE A 311 12.49 4.20 -6.51
CA PHE A 311 12.47 3.80 -7.92
C PHE A 311 13.15 4.83 -8.83
N LEU A 312 13.02 6.14 -8.53
CA LEU A 312 13.68 7.18 -9.27
C LEU A 312 15.20 7.17 -9.06
N GLU A 313 15.68 7.11 -7.83
CA GLU A 313 17.13 7.02 -7.56
C GLU A 313 17.76 5.77 -8.14
N MET A 314 17.08 4.62 -8.07
CA MET A 314 17.52 3.40 -8.75
C MET A 314 17.65 3.58 -10.26
N ALA A 315 16.80 4.40 -10.85
CA ALA A 315 16.84 4.72 -12.28
C ALA A 315 17.89 5.80 -12.61
N GLY A 316 18.62 6.32 -11.62
CA GLY A 316 19.57 7.44 -11.76
C GLY A 316 18.88 8.77 -12.05
N LEU A 317 17.65 8.95 -11.58
CA LEU A 317 16.85 10.16 -11.79
C LEU A 317 16.79 10.98 -10.52
N GLU A 318 16.70 12.29 -10.70
CA GLU A 318 16.44 13.23 -9.61
C GLU A 318 15.03 13.03 -9.05
N VAL A 319 14.92 13.05 -7.72
CA VAL A 319 13.64 12.98 -7.02
C VAL A 319 13.04 14.38 -6.95
N PRO A 320 11.83 14.61 -7.46
CA PRO A 320 11.17 15.92 -7.33
C PRO A 320 11.00 16.34 -5.87
N ASP A 321 11.26 17.62 -5.54
CA ASP A 321 11.12 18.18 -4.18
C ASP A 321 9.71 17.97 -3.59
N SER A 322 8.72 17.84 -4.46
CA SER A 322 7.34 17.58 -4.05
C SER A 322 7.08 16.14 -3.57
N MET A 323 8.02 15.22 -3.77
CA MET A 323 8.00 13.88 -3.19
C MET A 323 8.63 13.93 -1.80
N THR A 324 7.84 13.70 -0.77
CA THR A 324 8.25 13.85 0.64
C THR A 324 8.72 12.56 1.29
N GLY A 325 8.53 11.43 0.62
CA GLY A 325 9.10 10.15 1.02
C GLY A 325 10.63 10.14 0.91
N ARG A 326 11.25 9.23 1.63
CA ARG A 326 12.71 9.08 1.67
C ARG A 326 13.11 7.80 0.96
N SER A 327 14.01 7.88 -0.01
CA SER A 327 14.49 6.71 -0.73
C SER A 327 15.01 5.62 0.20
N LEU A 328 14.73 4.38 -0.15
CA LEU A 328 15.22 3.17 0.52
C LEU A 328 16.56 2.69 -0.08
N LEU A 329 17.09 3.34 -1.10
CA LEU A 329 18.30 2.89 -1.78
C LEU A 329 19.50 2.73 -0.83
N PRO A 330 19.73 3.61 0.17
CA PRO A 330 20.78 3.40 1.19
C PRO A 330 20.55 2.12 2.01
N ILE A 331 19.30 1.80 2.34
CA ILE A 331 18.93 0.58 3.06
C ILE A 331 19.14 -0.65 2.17
N LEU A 332 18.74 -0.58 0.90
CA LEU A 332 18.91 -1.69 -0.04
C LEU A 332 20.39 -2.03 -0.26
N LYS A 333 21.25 -1.00 -0.39
CA LYS A 333 22.70 -1.15 -0.58
C LYS A 333 23.47 -1.50 0.71
N SER A 334 22.86 -1.38 1.89
CA SER A 334 23.48 -1.76 3.16
C SER A 334 23.63 -3.28 3.25
N GLU A 335 24.67 -3.74 3.92
CA GLU A 335 24.86 -5.15 4.26
C GLU A 335 24.30 -5.53 5.64
N LYS A 336 23.82 -4.53 6.41
CA LYS A 336 23.37 -4.69 7.80
C LYS A 336 21.92 -5.17 7.86
N SER A 337 21.59 -5.88 8.94
CA SER A 337 20.22 -6.14 9.41
C SER A 337 19.87 -5.20 10.58
N GLY A 338 18.61 -5.19 10.98
CA GLY A 338 18.09 -4.31 12.01
C GLY A 338 17.78 -2.92 11.49
N ARG A 339 17.86 -1.90 12.34
CA ARG A 339 17.67 -0.51 11.95
C ARG A 339 18.96 0.05 11.35
N ILE A 340 18.87 0.47 10.11
CA ILE A 340 19.99 0.95 9.30
C ILE A 340 20.08 2.47 9.38
N GLU A 341 18.95 3.16 9.27
CA GLU A 341 18.84 4.61 9.40
C GLU A 341 18.15 4.97 10.73
N ALA A 342 18.90 5.50 11.69
CA ALA A 342 18.42 5.79 13.04
C ALA A 342 17.16 6.67 13.07
N GLN A 343 17.01 7.58 12.09
CA GLN A 343 15.87 8.49 11.97
C GLN A 343 14.59 7.82 11.44
N ARG A 344 14.65 6.54 11.03
CA ARG A 344 13.47 5.74 10.66
C ARG A 344 12.92 4.97 11.86
N ASP A 345 12.77 5.66 12.99
CA ASP A 345 12.36 5.11 14.30
C ASP A 345 10.86 5.23 14.57
N PHE A 346 10.09 5.72 13.60
CA PHE A 346 8.64 5.90 13.71
C PHE A 346 7.98 5.93 12.34
N ILE A 347 6.65 5.80 12.34
CA ILE A 347 5.80 6.01 11.16
C ILE A 347 4.53 6.80 11.52
N MET A 348 4.10 7.65 10.61
CA MET A 348 2.82 8.35 10.70
C MET A 348 1.90 7.91 9.56
N THR A 349 0.67 7.53 9.91
CA THR A 349 -0.37 7.10 8.96
C THR A 349 -1.70 7.77 9.29
N GLY A 350 -2.72 7.55 8.48
CA GLY A 350 -4.04 8.08 8.79
C GLY A 350 -5.04 7.87 7.67
N LEU A 351 -6.23 8.39 7.85
CA LEU A 351 -7.35 8.28 6.92
C LEU A 351 -8.26 9.49 7.07
N GLU A 352 -8.90 9.94 5.98
CA GLU A 352 -10.01 10.87 6.09
C GLU A 352 -11.36 10.15 6.09
N TRP A 353 -11.60 9.28 5.12
CA TRP A 353 -12.72 8.35 5.11
C TRP A 353 -12.51 7.25 4.08
N HIS A 354 -13.30 6.18 4.21
CA HIS A 354 -13.31 5.07 3.27
C HIS A 354 -14.76 4.77 2.86
N GLY A 355 -15.00 4.66 1.55
CA GLY A 355 -16.33 4.46 1.00
C GLY A 355 -17.11 5.75 0.74
N GLU A 356 -18.44 5.68 0.77
CA GLU A 356 -19.28 6.86 0.75
C GLU A 356 -19.06 7.67 2.03
N PHE A 357 -19.20 8.98 1.94
CA PHE A 357 -19.04 9.86 3.10
C PHE A 357 -19.91 9.35 4.28
N ASP A 358 -19.23 8.86 5.31
CA ASP A 358 -19.84 8.47 6.57
C ASP A 358 -19.69 9.64 7.55
N PRO A 359 -20.81 10.23 7.99
CA PRO A 359 -20.78 11.30 8.98
C PRO A 359 -20.19 10.86 10.33
N THR A 360 -20.28 9.58 10.68
CA THR A 360 -19.77 9.05 11.97
C THR A 360 -18.25 9.01 12.07
N SER A 361 -17.59 9.46 11.02
CA SER A 361 -16.17 9.77 10.92
C SER A 361 -15.19 8.67 11.33
N ARG A 362 -14.57 8.12 10.34
CA ARG A 362 -13.36 7.30 10.51
C ARG A 362 -12.07 8.08 10.26
N SER A 363 -12.15 9.43 10.22
CA SER A 363 -10.96 10.26 10.04
C SER A 363 -10.01 10.08 11.20
N SER A 364 -8.76 9.86 10.92
CA SER A 364 -7.75 9.57 11.93
C SER A 364 -6.34 9.97 11.49
N ARG A 365 -5.48 10.16 12.49
CA ARG A 365 -4.03 10.13 12.37
C ARG A 365 -3.49 9.17 13.40
N SER A 366 -2.46 8.44 13.05
CA SER A 366 -1.71 7.64 14.00
C SER A 366 -0.22 7.85 13.82
N ILE A 367 0.51 7.79 14.92
CA ILE A 367 1.96 7.69 14.95
C ILE A 367 2.36 6.54 15.85
N ARG A 368 3.30 5.74 15.39
CA ARG A 368 3.86 4.67 16.21
C ARG A 368 5.38 4.63 16.11
N ASP A 369 6.00 4.13 17.17
CA ASP A 369 7.40 3.71 17.22
C ASP A 369 7.49 2.21 17.52
N ASP A 370 8.66 1.71 17.93
CA ASP A 370 8.89 0.29 18.24
C ASP A 370 8.04 -0.24 19.40
N ARG A 371 7.47 0.64 20.21
CA ARG A 371 6.74 0.23 21.42
C ARG A 371 5.34 0.78 21.52
N PHE A 372 5.12 2.03 21.16
CA PHE A 372 3.85 2.71 21.41
C PHE A 372 3.16 3.14 20.13
N SER A 373 1.83 3.08 20.14
CA SER A 373 0.94 3.63 19.12
C SER A 373 0.08 4.73 19.76
N TYR A 374 0.03 5.91 19.12
CA TYR A 374 -0.82 7.03 19.48
C TYR A 374 -1.76 7.35 18.33
N VAL A 375 -3.06 7.30 18.60
CA VAL A 375 -4.11 7.48 17.59
C VAL A 375 -5.00 8.65 17.97
N VAL A 376 -5.29 9.51 17.00
CA VAL A 376 -6.27 10.59 17.12
C VAL A 376 -7.39 10.35 16.13
N ARG A 377 -8.62 10.33 16.64
CA ARG A 377 -9.85 10.30 15.84
C ARG A 377 -10.41 11.69 15.72
N TYR A 378 -10.99 12.01 14.56
CA TYR A 378 -11.60 13.31 14.28
C TYR A 378 -13.04 13.15 13.83
N ALA A 379 -13.91 14.09 14.21
CA ALA A 379 -15.23 14.21 13.63
C ALA A 379 -15.19 15.01 12.32
N ASN A 380 -16.12 14.75 11.42
CA ASN A 380 -16.32 15.53 10.18
C ASN A 380 -17.67 16.27 10.18
N VAL A 381 -18.57 15.84 11.03
CA VAL A 381 -19.91 16.41 11.21
C VAL A 381 -20.28 16.46 12.71
N ASP A 382 -21.23 17.31 13.04
CA ASP A 382 -21.85 17.35 14.36
C ASP A 382 -22.86 16.20 14.57
N ALA A 383 -23.47 16.14 15.75
CA ALA A 383 -24.47 15.13 16.09
C ALA A 383 -25.72 15.14 15.19
N GLN A 384 -25.98 16.25 14.50
CA GLN A 384 -27.09 16.41 13.53
C GLN A 384 -26.65 16.13 12.09
N GLY A 385 -25.41 15.69 11.86
CA GLY A 385 -24.89 15.39 10.53
C GLY A 385 -24.49 16.63 9.70
N LYS A 386 -24.41 17.81 10.32
CA LYS A 386 -23.97 19.04 9.67
C LYS A 386 -22.45 19.13 9.66
N SER A 387 -21.89 19.67 8.60
CA SER A 387 -20.43 19.88 8.48
C SER A 387 -19.90 20.80 9.57
N LEU A 388 -18.83 20.36 10.21
CA LEU A 388 -18.09 21.15 11.19
C LEU A 388 -17.33 22.31 10.52
N ASP A 389 -17.07 23.38 11.28
CA ASP A 389 -16.12 24.43 10.89
C ASP A 389 -14.66 23.93 10.96
N ASN A 390 -13.70 24.77 10.56
CA ASN A 390 -12.29 24.37 10.52
C ASN A 390 -11.75 24.07 11.92
N GLU A 391 -12.11 24.83 12.94
CA GLU A 391 -11.64 24.64 14.30
C GLU A 391 -12.14 23.28 14.85
N ALA A 392 -13.43 23.00 14.71
CA ALA A 392 -14.02 21.74 15.15
C ALA A 392 -13.48 20.53 14.36
N LEU A 393 -13.18 20.67 13.06
CA LEU A 393 -12.54 19.61 12.25
C LEU A 393 -11.14 19.23 12.73
N MET A 394 -10.40 20.18 13.32
CA MET A 394 -9.05 19.95 13.87
C MET A 394 -9.10 19.40 15.31
N LYS A 395 -10.23 19.51 15.98
CA LYS A 395 -10.38 19.09 17.38
C LYS A 395 -10.46 17.57 17.48
N PRO A 396 -9.64 16.93 18.32
CA PRO A 396 -9.74 15.50 18.59
C PRO A 396 -11.12 15.10 19.13
N LEU A 397 -11.74 14.10 18.50
CA LEU A 397 -12.95 13.44 19.02
C LEU A 397 -12.58 12.40 20.08
N LYS A 398 -11.51 11.63 19.81
CA LYS A 398 -11.03 10.57 20.71
C LYS A 398 -9.52 10.44 20.55
N ILE A 399 -8.85 10.17 21.67
CA ILE A 399 -7.44 9.83 21.73
C ILE A 399 -7.31 8.40 22.23
N GLU A 400 -6.42 7.64 21.59
CA GLU A 400 -6.10 6.27 21.95
C GLU A 400 -4.58 6.13 22.08
N PHE A 401 -4.14 5.26 23.00
CA PHE A 401 -2.72 5.00 23.24
C PHE A 401 -2.50 3.53 23.60
N TYR A 402 -1.52 2.87 22.99
CA TYR A 402 -1.30 1.44 23.14
C TYR A 402 0.17 1.11 23.36
N ASP A 403 0.48 0.12 24.22
CA ASP A 403 1.81 -0.47 24.38
C ASP A 403 1.92 -1.73 23.52
N LEU A 404 2.42 -1.60 22.31
CA LEU A 404 2.47 -2.65 21.29
C LEU A 404 3.32 -3.88 21.69
N LYS A 405 4.24 -3.74 22.67
CA LYS A 405 5.00 -4.87 23.20
C LYS A 405 4.15 -5.77 24.08
N LYS A 406 3.12 -5.22 24.74
CA LYS A 406 2.23 -5.95 25.63
C LYS A 406 0.88 -6.25 24.98
N ASP A 407 0.48 -5.39 24.06
CA ASP A 407 -0.80 -5.44 23.35
C ASP A 407 -0.58 -5.17 21.84
N PRO A 408 0.00 -6.13 21.10
CA PRO A 408 0.29 -5.96 19.68
C PRO A 408 -0.97 -5.84 18.81
N TRP A 409 -2.14 -6.10 19.38
CA TRP A 409 -3.43 -5.98 18.71
C TRP A 409 -4.20 -4.71 19.06
N GLU A 410 -3.60 -3.84 19.88
CA GLU A 410 -4.17 -2.52 20.25
C GLU A 410 -5.58 -2.63 20.87
N LEU A 411 -5.82 -3.63 21.74
CA LEU A 411 -7.13 -3.91 22.36
C LEU A 411 -7.39 -3.05 23.61
N ASN A 412 -6.31 -2.71 24.34
CA ASN A 412 -6.39 -2.04 25.64
C ASN A 412 -5.92 -0.59 25.50
N ASN A 413 -6.88 0.35 25.44
CA ASN A 413 -6.56 1.78 25.36
C ASN A 413 -6.02 2.29 26.70
N LEU A 414 -4.78 2.79 26.70
CA LEU A 414 -4.07 3.33 27.85
C LEU A 414 -4.04 4.88 27.88
N ALA A 415 -4.86 5.55 27.06
CA ALA A 415 -4.81 7.01 26.90
C ALA A 415 -5.06 7.77 28.23
N ASP A 416 -5.85 7.19 29.14
CA ASP A 416 -6.21 7.81 30.42
C ASP A 416 -5.38 7.27 31.59
N ASP A 417 -4.46 6.32 31.36
CA ASP A 417 -3.55 5.85 32.42
C ASP A 417 -2.40 6.85 32.63
N PRO A 418 -2.31 7.46 33.85
CA PRO A 418 -1.31 8.48 34.16
C PRO A 418 0.14 7.96 34.05
N LYS A 419 0.37 6.66 34.17
CA LYS A 419 1.69 6.04 34.01
C LYS A 419 2.27 6.25 32.63
N PHE A 420 1.45 6.44 31.60
CA PHE A 420 1.87 6.65 30.22
C PHE A 420 1.77 8.10 29.74
N ALA A 421 1.44 9.05 30.64
CA ALA A 421 1.23 10.45 30.26
C ALA A 421 2.43 11.08 29.53
N ALA A 422 3.67 10.78 29.97
CA ALA A 422 4.89 11.28 29.34
C ALA A 422 5.08 10.73 27.93
N GLU A 423 4.92 9.42 27.75
CA GLU A 423 5.11 8.75 26.44
C GLU A 423 4.00 9.16 25.46
N LYS A 424 2.76 9.24 25.93
CA LYS A 424 1.63 9.76 25.15
C LYS A 424 1.91 11.18 24.66
N LYS A 425 2.40 12.06 25.55
CA LYS A 425 2.77 13.44 25.19
C LYS A 425 3.90 13.47 24.17
N ARG A 426 4.93 12.65 24.34
CA ARG A 426 6.06 12.54 23.40
C ARG A 426 5.60 12.22 21.98
N LEU A 427 4.76 11.19 21.81
CA LEU A 427 4.23 10.84 20.49
C LEU A 427 3.26 11.89 19.93
N ALA A 428 2.42 12.47 20.76
CA ALA A 428 1.53 13.55 20.36
C ALA A 428 2.30 14.77 19.83
N ASP A 429 3.36 15.18 20.54
CA ASP A 429 4.21 16.32 20.12
C ASP A 429 4.95 15.99 18.82
N LYS A 430 5.49 14.75 18.68
CA LYS A 430 6.15 14.28 17.45
C LYS A 430 5.16 14.28 16.28
N MET A 431 3.94 13.75 16.46
CA MET A 431 2.91 13.75 15.42
C MET A 431 2.53 15.16 14.97
N ARG A 432 2.36 16.09 15.93
CA ARG A 432 2.04 17.50 15.64
C ARG A 432 3.18 18.18 14.86
N LYS A 433 4.44 17.95 15.26
CA LYS A 433 5.61 18.47 14.56
C LYS A 433 5.64 17.99 13.12
N LEU A 434 5.54 16.69 12.89
CA LEU A 434 5.57 16.07 11.57
C LEU A 434 4.38 16.51 10.70
N GLY A 435 3.19 16.57 11.29
CA GLY A 435 1.99 17.06 10.61
C GLY A 435 2.17 18.51 10.13
N LYS A 436 2.79 19.37 10.96
CA LYS A 436 3.10 20.74 10.57
C LYS A 436 4.13 20.79 9.43
N GLU A 437 5.22 20.03 9.54
CA GLU A 437 6.29 19.98 8.55
C GLU A 437 5.82 19.41 7.20
N SER A 438 4.90 18.44 7.22
CA SER A 438 4.33 17.82 6.02
C SER A 438 3.05 18.47 5.50
N GLY A 439 2.60 19.57 6.09
CA GLY A 439 1.40 20.28 5.67
C GLY A 439 0.11 19.48 5.87
N ASP A 440 0.01 18.66 6.95
CA ASP A 440 -1.23 17.95 7.26
C ASP A 440 -2.35 18.95 7.64
N PRO A 441 -3.44 19.01 6.88
CA PRO A 441 -4.53 19.95 7.13
C PRO A 441 -5.14 19.87 8.53
N ARG A 442 -5.14 18.67 9.16
CA ARG A 442 -5.61 18.48 10.54
C ARG A 442 -4.71 19.17 11.57
N VAL A 443 -3.50 19.56 11.18
CA VAL A 443 -2.52 20.23 12.04
C VAL A 443 -2.34 21.69 11.63
N THR A 444 -2.34 22.00 10.34
CA THR A 444 -2.12 23.36 9.80
C THR A 444 -3.40 24.22 9.79
N GLY A 445 -4.57 23.59 9.82
CA GLY A 445 -5.86 24.25 9.71
C GLY A 445 -6.33 24.52 8.28
N GLU A 446 -5.57 24.10 7.26
CA GLU A 446 -5.91 24.27 5.84
C GLU A 446 -6.99 23.28 5.36
N MET A 447 -8.11 23.24 6.09
CA MET A 447 -9.19 22.26 5.88
C MET A 447 -10.01 22.48 4.60
N ASP A 448 -9.81 23.60 3.89
CA ASP A 448 -10.51 23.88 2.63
C ASP A 448 -10.29 22.81 1.56
N LEU A 449 -9.10 22.22 1.53
CA LEU A 449 -8.81 21.10 0.65
C LEU A 449 -9.80 19.96 0.84
N PHE A 450 -10.08 19.57 2.08
CA PHE A 450 -11.02 18.50 2.40
C PHE A 450 -12.47 18.89 2.09
N ARG A 451 -12.84 20.15 2.28
CA ARG A 451 -14.16 20.67 1.90
C ARG A 451 -14.37 20.68 0.40
N LYS A 452 -13.35 21.10 -0.38
CA LYS A 452 -13.38 21.06 -1.84
C LYS A 452 -13.50 19.63 -2.36
N THR A 453 -12.77 18.68 -1.79
CA THR A 453 -12.84 17.24 -2.12
C THR A 453 -14.26 16.71 -1.92
N ARG A 454 -14.89 17.04 -0.80
CA ARG A 454 -16.26 16.66 -0.50
C ARG A 454 -17.26 17.16 -1.53
N GLN A 455 -17.09 18.39 -2.01
CA GLN A 455 -17.94 18.95 -3.06
C GLN A 455 -17.82 18.20 -4.40
N TYR A 456 -16.62 17.74 -4.76
CA TYR A 456 -16.42 16.94 -5.97
C TYR A 456 -17.12 15.58 -5.90
N VAL A 457 -17.02 14.88 -4.80
CA VAL A 457 -17.75 13.61 -4.59
C VAL A 457 -19.26 13.82 -4.64
N GLN A 458 -19.80 14.89 -4.03
CA GLN A 458 -21.22 15.23 -4.08
C GLN A 458 -21.70 15.64 -5.50
N LYS A 459 -20.89 16.40 -6.26
CA LYS A 459 -21.20 16.72 -7.66
C LYS A 459 -21.28 15.46 -8.51
N ARG A 460 -20.42 14.49 -8.28
CA ARG A 460 -20.42 13.21 -9.00
C ARG A 460 -21.71 12.40 -8.75
N LYS A 461 -22.21 12.37 -7.50
CA LYS A 461 -23.54 11.79 -7.17
C LYS A 461 -24.68 12.51 -7.91
N ARG A 462 -24.65 13.85 -7.99
CA ARG A 462 -25.67 14.65 -8.69
C ARG A 462 -25.64 14.51 -10.21
N MET A 463 -24.52 14.11 -10.80
CA MET A 463 -24.37 13.91 -12.25
C MET A 463 -24.82 12.53 -12.72
N GLY A 464 -25.56 11.77 -11.91
CA GLY A 464 -26.23 10.53 -12.32
C GLY A 464 -25.32 9.33 -12.59
N TYR A 465 -24.10 9.33 -12.08
CA TYR A 465 -23.31 8.11 -12.06
C TYR A 465 -24.03 7.09 -11.16
N LYS A 466 -24.88 6.28 -11.76
CA LYS A 466 -25.38 5.05 -11.13
C LYS A 466 -24.17 4.25 -10.65
N LYS A 467 -24.28 3.61 -9.47
CA LYS A 467 -23.37 2.52 -9.08
C LYS A 467 -23.15 1.65 -10.30
N SER A 468 -22.07 1.80 -11.04
CA SER A 468 -21.64 0.75 -11.92
C SER A 468 -21.08 -0.33 -10.99
N ALA A 469 -21.77 -1.43 -10.91
CA ALA A 469 -21.14 -2.68 -10.59
C ALA A 469 -19.89 -2.75 -11.48
N SER A 470 -18.69 -2.80 -10.89
CA SER A 470 -17.40 -2.79 -11.59
C SER A 470 -17.28 -1.61 -12.58
N LEU A 471 -16.43 -0.64 -12.25
CA LEU A 471 -15.85 0.19 -13.31
C LEU A 471 -15.22 -0.79 -14.30
N PRO A 472 -15.56 -0.75 -15.61
CA PRO A 472 -14.79 -1.48 -16.58
C PRO A 472 -13.35 -1.03 -16.39
N PHE A 473 -12.46 -1.98 -16.15
CA PHE A 473 -11.04 -1.74 -16.22
C PHE A 473 -10.78 -1.30 -17.65
N ASP A 474 -10.50 -0.01 -17.81
CA ASP A 474 -10.45 0.71 -19.07
C ASP A 474 -9.83 -0.09 -20.20
N GLU A 475 -10.52 -0.08 -21.33
CA GLU A 475 -9.99 -0.41 -22.65
C GLU A 475 -8.76 0.44 -23.01
#